data_adadfa3031558883b2531e0e9ef661ab
#
_entry.id   adadfa3031558883b2531e0e9ef661ab
#
_cell.length_a   1.000
_cell.length_b   1.000
_cell.length_c   1.000
_cell.angle_alpha   90.00
_cell.angle_beta   90.00
_cell.angle_gamma   90.00
#
_symmetry.space_group_name_H-M   'P 1'
#
loop_
_entity.id
_entity.type
_entity.pdbx_description
1 polymer ?
#
loop_
_entity_poly.entity_id
_entity_poly.type
_entity_poly.pdbx_seq_one_letter_code
_entity_poly.pdbx_strand_id
1 'polypeptide(L)'
;MRHRSKTVKLKRDASHRRALLANLACSLIEHGRIKTTLGKAKALRPVADKLVTLAKRDDVHSRRLAIAFLHQKETVKKLFAEVAPASKDRQGGYCRITKLGARMSDSAPMAFVEWVDRVVASDEPAAEAVVDVAAEVKPAKNKAAAPAAEPAETPAE
;
A
#
# COMPACT_ATOMS: atom_id res chain seq x y z
N MET A 1 10.59 14.75 -35.09
CA MET A 1 10.99 15.02 -33.69
C MET A 1 9.77 15.00 -32.77
N ARG A 2 9.88 14.46 -31.52
CA ARG A 2 8.77 14.44 -30.55
C ARG A 2 8.92 15.58 -29.54
N HIS A 3 8.57 16.77 -29.95
CA HIS A 3 8.56 17.93 -29.06
C HIS A 3 7.37 17.85 -28.08
N ARG A 4 7.55 18.33 -26.84
CA ARG A 4 6.53 18.43 -25.79
C ARG A 4 5.88 17.10 -25.33
N SER A 5 6.48 15.93 -25.61
CA SER A 5 5.98 14.67 -25.11
C SER A 5 6.28 14.53 -23.61
N LYS A 6 5.26 14.73 -22.75
CA LYS A 6 5.35 14.57 -21.28
C LYS A 6 5.21 13.13 -20.81
N THR A 7 4.97 12.18 -21.75
CA THR A 7 4.69 10.78 -21.38
C THR A 7 6.00 10.03 -21.10
N VAL A 8 6.16 9.56 -19.87
CA VAL A 8 7.25 8.67 -19.48
C VAL A 8 6.90 7.25 -19.93
N LYS A 9 7.63 6.72 -20.93
CA LYS A 9 7.31 5.41 -21.53
C LYS A 9 7.61 4.22 -20.63
N LEU A 10 8.56 4.32 -19.70
CA LEU A 10 9.00 3.26 -18.75
C LEU A 10 9.44 1.95 -19.45
N LYS A 11 9.83 2.02 -20.74
CA LYS A 11 10.16 0.87 -21.60
C LYS A 11 9.05 -0.20 -21.60
N ARG A 12 7.78 0.24 -21.64
CA ARG A 12 6.59 -0.63 -21.60
C ARG A 12 5.59 -0.24 -22.69
N ASP A 13 4.79 -1.20 -23.14
CA ASP A 13 3.65 -0.95 -24.03
C ASP A 13 2.61 -0.04 -23.38
N ALA A 14 1.75 0.52 -24.18
CA ALA A 14 0.75 1.48 -23.70
C ALA A 14 -0.22 0.86 -22.69
N SER A 15 -0.70 -0.36 -22.95
CA SER A 15 -1.61 -1.12 -22.10
C SER A 15 -0.95 -1.48 -20.77
N HIS A 16 0.22 -2.08 -20.83
CA HIS A 16 1.00 -2.47 -19.64
C HIS A 16 1.42 -1.26 -18.78
N ARG A 17 1.75 -0.13 -19.41
CA ARG A 17 2.06 1.11 -18.68
C ARG A 17 0.84 1.67 -17.96
N ARG A 18 -0.36 1.63 -18.60
CA ARG A 18 -1.62 2.07 -17.97
C ARG A 18 -1.95 1.20 -16.77
N ALA A 19 -1.90 -0.12 -16.91
CA ALA A 19 -2.13 -1.06 -15.81
C ALA A 19 -1.12 -0.88 -14.66
N LEU A 20 0.18 -0.68 -14.97
CA LEU A 20 1.19 -0.39 -13.95
C LEU A 20 0.86 0.86 -13.13
N LEU A 21 0.47 1.94 -13.81
CA LEU A 21 0.16 3.21 -13.13
C LEU A 21 -1.15 3.11 -12.34
N ALA A 22 -2.14 2.37 -12.82
CA ALA A 22 -3.37 2.09 -12.08
C ALA A 22 -3.07 1.31 -10.78
N ASN A 23 -2.30 0.22 -10.87
CA ASN A 23 -1.93 -0.58 -9.69
C ASN A 23 -1.10 0.22 -8.67
N LEU A 24 -0.14 1.04 -9.13
CA LEU A 24 0.62 1.91 -8.24
C LEU A 24 -0.26 2.98 -7.58
N ALA A 25 -1.27 3.49 -8.29
CA ALA A 25 -2.22 4.43 -7.72
C ALA A 25 -3.12 3.76 -6.69
N CYS A 26 -3.60 2.54 -6.95
CA CYS A 26 -4.35 1.74 -5.98
C CYS A 26 -3.54 1.52 -4.70
N SER A 27 -2.30 1.02 -4.82
CA SER A 27 -1.42 0.83 -3.66
C SER A 27 -1.15 2.12 -2.89
N LEU A 28 -1.01 3.26 -3.59
CA LEU A 28 -0.83 4.55 -2.93
C LEU A 28 -2.08 4.99 -2.14
N ILE A 29 -3.27 4.73 -2.65
CA ILE A 29 -4.54 5.04 -1.97
C ILE A 29 -4.73 4.13 -0.75
N GLU A 30 -4.42 2.85 -0.88
CA GLU A 30 -4.58 1.85 0.19
C GLU A 30 -3.62 2.07 1.36
N HIS A 31 -2.35 2.29 1.06
CA HIS A 31 -1.28 2.37 2.06
C HIS A 31 -0.89 3.81 2.43
N GLY A 32 -1.31 4.81 1.65
CA GLY A 32 -0.95 6.23 1.85
C GLY A 32 0.51 6.58 1.53
N ARG A 33 1.44 5.60 1.60
CA ARG A 33 2.87 5.75 1.28
C ARG A 33 3.39 4.47 0.63
N ILE A 34 4.10 4.60 -0.51
CA ILE A 34 4.69 3.47 -1.22
C ILE A 34 6.15 3.72 -1.57
N LYS A 35 6.96 2.65 -1.55
CA LYS A 35 8.36 2.66 -1.99
C LYS A 35 8.47 2.12 -3.42
N THR A 36 9.03 2.90 -4.33
CA THR A 36 9.17 2.50 -5.75
C THR A 36 10.41 3.13 -6.39
N THR A 37 10.71 2.79 -7.65
CA THR A 37 11.81 3.44 -8.37
C THR A 37 11.45 4.87 -8.75
N LEU A 38 12.44 5.76 -8.76
CA LEU A 38 12.26 7.20 -9.04
C LEU A 38 11.54 7.47 -10.38
N GLY A 39 11.82 6.67 -11.42
CA GLY A 39 11.16 6.79 -12.72
C GLY A 39 9.66 6.50 -12.65
N LYS A 40 9.25 5.46 -11.90
CA LYS A 40 7.84 5.12 -11.67
C LYS A 40 7.16 6.18 -10.79
N ALA A 41 7.84 6.66 -9.74
CA ALA A 41 7.35 7.72 -8.87
C ALA A 41 7.02 9.01 -9.65
N LYS A 42 7.95 9.45 -10.51
CA LYS A 42 7.73 10.62 -11.38
C LYS A 42 6.58 10.43 -12.38
N ALA A 43 6.38 9.21 -12.88
CA ALA A 43 5.26 8.91 -13.80
C ALA A 43 3.92 8.80 -13.08
N LEU A 44 3.90 8.37 -11.82
CA LEU A 44 2.71 8.23 -11.00
C LEU A 44 2.13 9.60 -10.58
N ARG A 45 2.98 10.57 -10.21
CA ARG A 45 2.57 11.86 -9.68
C ARG A 45 1.44 12.55 -10.48
N PRO A 46 1.54 12.77 -11.81
CA PRO A 46 0.48 13.42 -12.56
C PRO A 46 -0.83 12.62 -12.60
N VAL A 47 -0.75 11.30 -12.48
CA VAL A 47 -1.92 10.42 -12.43
C VAL A 47 -2.63 10.55 -11.07
N ALA A 48 -1.87 10.52 -9.99
CA ALA A 48 -2.37 10.69 -8.63
C ALA A 48 -3.01 12.07 -8.44
N ASP A 49 -2.35 13.15 -8.89
CA ASP A 49 -2.90 14.50 -8.85
C ASP A 49 -4.23 14.60 -9.62
N LYS A 50 -4.33 13.96 -10.79
CA LYS A 50 -5.57 13.92 -11.58
C LYS A 50 -6.69 13.16 -10.86
N LEU A 51 -6.39 12.04 -10.23
CA LEU A 51 -7.37 11.24 -9.47
C LEU A 51 -7.93 12.01 -8.27
N VAL A 52 -7.08 12.72 -7.52
CA VAL A 52 -7.53 13.57 -6.41
C VAL A 52 -8.38 14.73 -6.92
N THR A 53 -8.01 15.36 -8.03
CA THR A 53 -8.82 16.44 -8.63
C THR A 53 -10.21 15.95 -9.06
N LEU A 54 -10.31 14.71 -9.61
CA LEU A 54 -11.60 14.09 -9.93
C LEU A 54 -12.39 13.78 -8.65
N ALA A 55 -11.73 13.28 -7.61
CA ALA A 55 -12.38 12.94 -6.35
C ALA A 55 -12.94 14.17 -5.62
N LYS A 56 -12.27 15.31 -5.71
CA LYS A 56 -12.75 16.58 -5.14
C LYS A 56 -14.03 17.13 -5.76
N ARG A 57 -14.38 16.73 -6.99
CA ARG A 57 -15.64 17.11 -7.64
C ARG A 57 -16.84 16.37 -7.09
N ASP A 58 -16.64 15.18 -6.59
CA ASP A 58 -17.64 14.24 -6.01
C ASP A 58 -18.88 13.97 -6.87
N ASP A 59 -18.77 14.12 -8.19
CA ASP A 59 -19.83 13.81 -9.15
C ASP A 59 -19.86 12.31 -9.47
N VAL A 60 -21.05 11.80 -9.83
CA VAL A 60 -21.21 10.43 -10.34
C VAL A 60 -20.33 10.16 -11.56
N HIS A 61 -20.19 11.18 -12.43
CA HIS A 61 -19.31 11.09 -13.61
C HIS A 61 -17.83 10.92 -13.19
N SER A 62 -17.35 11.72 -12.24
CA SER A 62 -16.00 11.63 -11.70
C SER A 62 -15.72 10.27 -11.07
N ARG A 63 -16.69 9.69 -10.34
CA ARG A 63 -16.60 8.34 -9.78
C ARG A 63 -16.49 7.27 -10.87
N ARG A 64 -17.28 7.38 -11.96
CA ARG A 64 -17.20 6.46 -13.11
C ARG A 64 -15.83 6.55 -13.80
N LEU A 65 -15.28 7.76 -14.00
CA LEU A 65 -13.95 7.94 -14.57
C LEU A 65 -12.85 7.35 -13.68
N ALA A 66 -12.93 7.51 -12.37
CA ALA A 66 -11.99 6.93 -11.42
C ALA A 66 -12.04 5.38 -11.45
N ILE A 67 -13.25 4.78 -11.50
CA ILE A 67 -13.44 3.33 -11.62
C ILE A 67 -12.88 2.82 -12.96
N ALA A 68 -13.12 3.52 -14.05
CA ALA A 68 -12.61 3.15 -15.39
C ALA A 68 -11.08 3.18 -15.47
N PHE A 69 -10.41 3.97 -14.63
CA PHE A 69 -8.96 4.04 -14.56
C PHE A 69 -8.36 3.03 -13.57
N LEU A 70 -8.90 2.93 -12.35
CA LEU A 70 -8.35 2.11 -11.26
C LEU A 70 -8.80 0.65 -11.35
N HIS A 71 -9.96 0.38 -11.95
CA HIS A 71 -10.61 -0.94 -12.05
C HIS A 71 -10.98 -1.60 -10.70
N GLN A 72 -10.78 -0.91 -9.57
CA GLN A 72 -11.04 -1.40 -8.22
C GLN A 72 -12.05 -0.47 -7.52
N LYS A 73 -13.24 -1.00 -7.20
CA LYS A 73 -14.32 -0.21 -6.60
C LYS A 73 -14.03 0.22 -5.16
N GLU A 74 -13.37 -0.64 -4.39
CA GLU A 74 -13.04 -0.38 -2.98
C GLU A 74 -12.00 0.72 -2.83
N THR A 75 -10.94 0.69 -3.64
CA THR A 75 -9.92 1.74 -3.68
C THR A 75 -10.52 3.08 -4.09
N VAL A 76 -11.49 3.09 -5.02
CA VAL A 76 -12.21 4.31 -5.39
C VAL A 76 -13.04 4.83 -4.21
N LYS A 77 -13.76 3.97 -3.48
CA LYS A 77 -14.49 4.40 -2.27
C LYS A 77 -13.56 5.08 -1.28
N LYS A 78 -12.38 4.48 -1.00
CA LYS A 78 -11.37 5.02 -0.10
C LYS A 78 -10.82 6.38 -0.60
N LEU A 79 -10.56 6.50 -1.90
CA LEU A 79 -10.11 7.76 -2.50
C LEU A 79 -11.10 8.92 -2.23
N PHE A 80 -12.41 8.69 -2.42
CA PHE A 80 -13.45 9.70 -2.21
C PHE A 80 -13.76 9.95 -0.72
N ALA A 81 -13.64 8.92 0.14
CA ALA A 81 -13.96 9.04 1.57
C ALA A 81 -12.82 9.64 2.41
N GLU A 82 -11.57 9.33 2.08
CA GLU A 82 -10.41 9.69 2.92
C GLU A 82 -9.50 10.72 2.25
N VAL A 83 -9.05 10.46 1.00
CA VAL A 83 -8.02 11.29 0.35
C VAL A 83 -8.57 12.63 -0.15
N ALA A 84 -9.78 12.62 -0.71
CA ALA A 84 -10.39 13.82 -1.25
C ALA A 84 -10.72 14.87 -0.17
N PRO A 85 -11.33 14.51 0.98
CA PRO A 85 -11.58 15.44 2.06
C PRO A 85 -10.29 16.00 2.68
N ALA A 86 -9.28 15.15 2.88
CA ALA A 86 -7.99 15.54 3.44
C ALA A 86 -7.27 16.60 2.57
N SER A 87 -7.46 16.52 1.25
CA SER A 87 -6.80 17.43 0.29
C SER A 87 -7.70 18.60 -0.16
N LYS A 88 -8.80 18.89 0.53
CA LYS A 88 -9.81 19.84 0.08
C LYS A 88 -9.26 21.26 -0.16
N ASP A 89 -8.40 21.73 0.74
CA ASP A 89 -7.87 23.11 0.72
C ASP A 89 -6.71 23.29 -0.27
N ARG A 90 -6.08 22.19 -0.73
CA ARG A 90 -4.94 22.22 -1.64
C ARG A 90 -5.38 22.24 -3.09
N GLN A 91 -4.78 23.10 -3.91
CA GLN A 91 -5.11 23.23 -5.34
C GLN A 91 -4.11 22.54 -6.28
N GLY A 92 -3.54 21.38 -5.87
CA GLY A 92 -2.60 20.60 -6.65
C GLY A 92 -1.36 20.22 -5.87
N GLY A 93 -0.52 19.33 -6.44
CA GLY A 93 0.65 18.82 -5.74
C GLY A 93 0.29 17.97 -4.52
N TYR A 94 -0.70 17.11 -4.66
CA TYR A 94 -1.21 16.27 -3.58
C TYR A 94 -0.24 15.18 -3.15
N CYS A 95 0.76 14.86 -4.00
CA CYS A 95 1.77 13.85 -3.71
C CYS A 95 3.15 14.48 -3.53
N ARG A 96 3.91 13.94 -2.58
CA ARG A 96 5.33 14.22 -2.37
C ARG A 96 6.17 13.02 -2.80
N ILE A 97 7.34 13.29 -3.40
CA ILE A 97 8.33 12.27 -3.76
C ILE A 97 9.59 12.54 -2.96
N THR A 98 9.95 11.62 -2.06
CA THR A 98 11.16 11.67 -1.24
C THR A 98 12.17 10.67 -1.80
N LYS A 99 13.34 11.12 -2.22
CA LYS A 99 14.40 10.27 -2.75
C LYS A 99 15.07 9.48 -1.63
N LEU A 100 15.35 8.18 -1.86
CA LEU A 100 15.95 7.28 -0.88
C LEU A 100 17.40 6.90 -1.19
N GLY A 101 17.89 7.22 -2.39
CA GLY A 101 19.17 6.72 -2.88
C GLY A 101 19.04 5.51 -3.80
N ALA A 102 20.13 4.79 -4.01
CA ALA A 102 20.20 3.62 -4.89
C ALA A 102 19.84 2.33 -4.12
N ARG A 103 19.17 1.40 -4.80
CA ARG A 103 18.91 0.06 -4.27
C ARG A 103 20.21 -0.77 -4.33
N MET A 104 20.48 -1.57 -3.28
CA MET A 104 21.75 -2.29 -3.15
C MET A 104 21.97 -3.35 -4.25
N SER A 105 20.89 -3.98 -4.75
CA SER A 105 21.01 -5.07 -5.72
C SER A 105 21.35 -4.65 -7.15
N ASP A 106 20.81 -3.51 -7.63
CA ASP A 106 20.91 -3.07 -9.03
C ASP A 106 21.18 -1.57 -9.17
N SER A 107 21.52 -0.89 -8.09
CA SER A 107 21.77 0.55 -8.04
C SER A 107 20.62 1.41 -8.60
N ALA A 108 19.41 0.86 -8.71
CA ALA A 108 18.26 1.63 -9.19
C ALA A 108 17.89 2.74 -8.21
N PRO A 109 17.70 3.99 -8.65
CA PRO A 109 17.29 5.07 -7.77
C PRO A 109 15.88 4.83 -7.24
N MET A 110 15.74 4.79 -5.91
CA MET A 110 14.48 4.55 -5.21
C MET A 110 13.89 5.86 -4.68
N ALA A 111 12.58 5.86 -4.50
CA ALA A 111 11.86 6.97 -3.89
C ALA A 111 10.62 6.48 -3.16
N PHE A 112 10.24 7.21 -2.11
CA PHE A 112 8.88 7.15 -1.55
C PHE A 112 7.97 8.08 -2.32
N VAL A 113 6.73 7.65 -2.50
CA VAL A 113 5.60 8.49 -2.91
C VAL A 113 4.58 8.45 -1.78
N GLU A 114 4.16 9.61 -1.31
CA GLU A 114 3.24 9.75 -0.17
C GLU A 114 2.25 10.88 -0.42
N TRP A 115 1.08 10.82 0.19
CA TRP A 115 0.15 11.93 0.22
C TRP A 115 0.70 13.02 1.15
N VAL A 116 0.54 14.29 0.75
CA VAL A 116 0.99 15.44 1.56
C VAL A 116 0.05 15.66 2.73
N ASP A 117 -1.25 15.59 2.46
CA ASP A 117 -2.31 15.80 3.45
C ASP A 117 -2.88 14.43 3.86
N ARG A 118 -2.06 13.64 4.55
CA ARG A 118 -2.52 12.38 5.11
C ARG A 118 -3.19 12.68 6.46
N VAL A 119 -4.44 12.29 6.61
CA VAL A 119 -4.98 12.04 7.95
C VAL A 119 -4.21 10.84 8.48
N VAL A 120 -3.25 11.08 9.36
CA VAL A 120 -2.54 10.04 10.08
C VAL A 120 -3.56 9.46 11.05
N ALA A 121 -4.32 8.45 10.63
CA ALA A 121 -4.77 7.46 11.58
C ALA A 121 -3.46 6.90 12.13
N SER A 122 -3.22 7.11 13.39
CA SER A 122 -2.03 6.76 14.14
C SER A 122 -1.60 5.32 13.88
N ASP A 123 -0.81 5.11 12.81
CA ASP A 123 0.11 4.00 12.75
C ASP A 123 1.38 4.52 13.44
N GLU A 124 1.42 4.38 14.74
CA GLU A 124 2.67 4.40 15.48
C GLU A 124 3.65 3.46 14.77
N PRO A 125 4.89 3.91 14.55
CA PRO A 125 5.92 2.98 14.09
C PRO A 125 6.04 1.92 15.19
N ALA A 126 5.83 0.66 14.83
CA ALA A 126 6.27 -0.47 15.64
C ALA A 126 7.81 -0.45 15.66
N ALA A 127 8.36 0.45 16.45
CA ALA A 127 9.72 0.45 16.93
C ALA A 127 9.59 0.40 18.45
N GLU A 128 10.22 -0.66 19.03
CA GLU A 128 10.41 -0.89 20.46
C GLU A 128 9.27 -1.60 21.20
N ALA A 129 9.19 -2.92 20.98
CA ALA A 129 8.94 -3.85 22.04
C ALA A 129 10.11 -4.83 22.11
N VAL A 130 11.26 -4.33 22.48
CA VAL A 130 12.27 -5.13 23.20
C VAL A 130 11.76 -5.14 24.64
N VAL A 131 10.87 -6.07 24.95
CA VAL A 131 10.52 -6.33 26.33
C VAL A 131 11.55 -7.33 26.84
N ASP A 132 12.39 -6.86 27.75
CA ASP A 132 13.16 -7.66 28.70
C ASP A 132 12.30 -8.82 29.23
N VAL A 133 12.62 -10.03 28.79
CA VAL A 133 12.21 -11.25 29.47
C VAL A 133 13.43 -11.76 30.24
N ALA A 134 13.71 -11.09 31.36
CA ALA A 134 14.52 -11.66 32.39
C ALA A 134 13.72 -11.61 33.70
N ALA A 135 13.66 -12.78 34.35
CA ALA A 135 13.16 -13.09 35.67
C ALA A 135 11.65 -13.40 35.81
N GLU A 136 11.31 -14.68 35.71
CA GLU A 136 10.93 -15.46 36.88
C GLU A 136 10.79 -16.95 36.54
N VAL A 137 11.88 -17.64 36.82
CA VAL A 137 11.91 -19.11 36.96
C VAL A 137 11.44 -19.44 38.35
N LYS A 138 10.28 -20.06 38.50
CA LYS A 138 9.98 -20.87 39.70
C LYS A 138 9.50 -22.24 39.30
N PRO A 139 10.11 -23.32 39.86
CA PRO A 139 9.80 -24.70 39.50
C PRO A 139 8.69 -25.25 40.42
N ALA A 140 7.75 -25.96 39.84
CA ALA A 140 6.86 -26.83 40.61
C ALA A 140 6.64 -28.14 39.86
N LYS A 141 7.41 -29.09 40.30
CA LYS A 141 7.06 -30.38 40.88
C LYS A 141 6.24 -31.33 40.00
N ASN A 142 7.00 -32.33 39.55
CA ASN A 142 6.58 -33.69 39.28
C ASN A 142 5.43 -34.18 40.18
N LYS A 143 4.44 -34.81 39.59
CA LYS A 143 3.92 -36.07 40.16
C LYS A 143 3.43 -37.00 39.06
N ALA A 144 4.11 -38.14 39.02
CA ALA A 144 3.86 -39.30 38.22
C ALA A 144 2.51 -39.96 38.52
N ALA A 145 1.91 -40.56 37.52
CA ALA A 145 1.43 -41.97 37.57
C ALA A 145 0.79 -42.32 36.23
N ALA A 146 1.39 -43.26 35.52
CA ALA A 146 0.74 -44.21 34.66
C ALA A 146 0.36 -45.43 35.56
N PRO A 147 -0.31 -46.53 35.14
CA PRO A 147 -0.56 -47.01 33.76
C PRO A 147 -1.89 -47.79 33.59
N ALA A 148 -2.03 -48.44 32.43
CA ALA A 148 -2.84 -49.66 32.11
C ALA A 148 -4.30 -49.40 31.69
N ALA A 149 -4.91 -50.00 30.68
CA ALA A 149 -4.65 -51.18 29.88
C ALA A 149 -5.58 -51.18 28.64
N GLU A 150 -5.14 -51.69 27.55
CA GLU A 150 -5.94 -52.34 26.48
C GLU A 150 -6.72 -53.57 27.04
N PRO A 151 -7.68 -54.23 26.35
CA PRO A 151 -7.66 -54.52 24.92
C PRO A 151 -9.03 -54.68 24.20
N ALA A 152 -8.92 -54.74 22.85
CA ALA A 152 -9.58 -55.59 21.88
C ALA A 152 -11.11 -55.90 21.94
N GLU A 153 -11.79 -55.73 20.83
CA GLU A 153 -12.33 -56.80 19.96
C GLU A 153 -13.25 -56.21 18.87
N THR A 154 -12.86 -56.49 17.64
CA THR A 154 -13.81 -56.66 16.52
C THR A 154 -14.48 -58.03 16.66
N PRO A 155 -15.66 -58.40 16.04
CA PRO A 155 -15.80 -58.44 14.59
C PRO A 155 -17.25 -58.24 14.05
N ALA A 156 -17.29 -58.02 12.71
CA ALA A 156 -18.21 -58.51 11.69
C ALA A 156 -19.76 -58.61 11.94
N GLU A 157 -20.54 -57.95 11.09
CA GLU A 157 -21.35 -58.54 10.00
C GLU A 157 -21.76 -57.44 9.03
#